data_56e5a3bc74c1dd95847d159aa3ead303
#
_entry.id   56e5a3bc74c1dd95847d159aa3ead303
#
_cell.length_a   1.000
_cell.length_b   1.000
_cell.length_c   1.000
_cell.angle_alpha   90.00
_cell.angle_beta   90.00
_cell.angle_gamma   90.00
#
_symmetry.space_group_name_H-M   'P 1'
#
loop_
_entity.id
_entity.type
_entity.pdbx_description
1 polymer ?
#
loop_
_entity_poly.entity_id
_entity_poly.type
_entity_poly.pdbx_seq_one_letter_code
_entity_poly.pdbx_strand_id
1 'polypeptide(L)'
;MSDIFREIDEELRRDNLLKLWSRYGRYIIAIAVFALVVAGGFVAWRDHQLSERRAQSTRYAGALILAREGKEADAVKVFAAIAHEGGGYAILAAFEEAALLAKSGDREAAVAAYDRIAAASEFDSDLRGLAVLLSVMQRMPEADAQTTIDRLAPLTASGNPWRPSAIELTALARLKLQDKSGALALFKSLADDPATPQSLRARAAEMATALAS
;
A
#
# COMPACT_ATOMS: atom_id res chain seq x y z
N MET A 1 51.29 -43.35 37.78
CA MET A 1 50.00 -44.11 37.70
C MET A 1 48.84 -43.29 37.07
N SER A 2 49.00 -41.97 36.78
CA SER A 2 47.97 -41.13 36.18
C SER A 2 47.83 -41.27 34.65
N ASP A 3 48.88 -41.73 33.96
CA ASP A 3 48.86 -41.82 32.49
C ASP A 3 48.03 -43.01 31.96
N ILE A 4 48.02 -44.12 32.63
CA ILE A 4 47.25 -45.31 32.22
C ILE A 4 45.75 -45.07 32.32
N PHE A 5 45.28 -44.30 33.30
CA PHE A 5 43.85 -43.95 33.42
C PHE A 5 43.41 -42.94 32.36
N ARG A 6 44.31 -42.10 31.91
CA ARG A 6 44.05 -41.10 30.85
C ARG A 6 43.99 -41.76 29.46
N GLU A 7 44.83 -42.76 29.24
CA GLU A 7 44.85 -43.55 28.00
C GLU A 7 43.59 -44.42 27.85
N ILE A 8 43.14 -45.04 28.95
CA ILE A 8 41.87 -45.81 28.97
C ILE A 8 40.66 -44.90 28.77
N ASP A 9 40.61 -43.72 29.33
CA ASP A 9 39.54 -42.76 29.14
C ASP A 9 39.47 -42.21 27.69
N GLU A 10 40.60 -42.04 27.04
CA GLU A 10 40.71 -41.62 25.63
C GLU A 10 40.29 -42.74 24.67
N GLU A 11 40.62 -44.01 24.95
CA GLU A 11 40.18 -45.16 24.16
C GLU A 11 38.67 -45.40 24.30
N LEU A 12 38.15 -45.28 25.51
CA LEU A 12 36.71 -45.42 25.77
C LEU A 12 35.87 -44.32 25.10
N ARG A 13 36.36 -43.11 25.08
CA ARG A 13 35.73 -41.98 24.34
C ARG A 13 35.79 -42.22 22.85
N ARG A 14 36.88 -42.68 22.31
CA ARG A 14 37.05 -43.02 20.89
C ARG A 14 36.13 -44.13 20.44
N ASP A 15 36.03 -45.19 21.22
CA ASP A 15 35.15 -46.36 20.96
C ASP A 15 33.65 -45.98 21.02
N ASN A 16 33.26 -45.16 21.97
CA ASN A 16 31.92 -44.64 22.07
C ASN A 16 31.53 -43.71 20.91
N LEU A 17 32.46 -42.86 20.47
CA LEU A 17 32.26 -42.01 19.28
C LEU A 17 32.14 -42.84 18.00
N LEU A 18 32.96 -43.88 17.82
CA LEU A 18 32.85 -44.80 16.68
C LEU A 18 31.57 -45.59 16.64
N LYS A 19 31.07 -46.06 17.81
CA LYS A 19 29.78 -46.72 17.93
C LYS A 19 28.62 -45.79 17.68
N LEU A 20 28.70 -44.54 18.12
CA LEU A 20 27.68 -43.51 17.82
C LEU A 20 27.69 -43.19 16.33
N TRP A 21 28.86 -43.02 15.72
CA TRP A 21 28.98 -42.75 14.30
C TRP A 21 28.51 -43.85 13.41
N SER A 22 28.81 -45.11 13.75
CA SER A 22 28.34 -46.29 12.99
C SER A 22 26.82 -46.43 13.03
N ARG A 23 26.17 -45.98 14.12
CA ARG A 23 24.72 -46.09 14.32
C ARG A 23 23.96 -44.91 13.76
N TYR A 24 24.49 -43.67 13.89
CA TYR A 24 23.79 -42.43 13.58
C TYR A 24 24.44 -41.61 12.44
N GLY A 25 25.65 -41.97 12.01
CA GLY A 25 26.41 -41.20 11.02
C GLY A 25 25.64 -40.93 9.72
N ARG A 26 24.90 -41.93 9.22
CA ARG A 26 24.04 -41.77 8.03
C ARG A 26 22.93 -40.76 8.23
N TYR A 27 22.35 -40.67 9.44
CA TYR A 27 21.30 -39.69 9.73
C TYR A 27 21.90 -38.27 9.89
N ILE A 28 23.07 -38.15 10.48
CA ILE A 28 23.79 -36.87 10.63
C ILE A 28 24.15 -36.32 9.24
N ILE A 29 24.67 -37.19 8.35
CA ILE A 29 24.96 -36.79 6.97
C ILE A 29 23.69 -36.42 6.24
N ALA A 30 22.60 -37.18 6.38
CA ALA A 30 21.32 -36.87 5.73
C ALA A 30 20.76 -35.53 6.21
N ILE A 31 20.83 -35.23 7.50
CA ILE A 31 20.40 -33.95 8.08
C ILE A 31 21.29 -32.81 7.56
N ALA A 32 22.61 -33.02 7.51
CA ALA A 32 23.54 -32.00 6.99
C ALA A 32 23.27 -31.69 5.51
N VAL A 33 23.08 -32.71 4.68
CA VAL A 33 22.73 -32.55 3.27
C VAL A 33 21.37 -31.85 3.12
N PHE A 34 20.37 -32.26 3.91
CA PHE A 34 19.07 -31.61 3.90
C PHE A 34 19.16 -30.12 4.28
N ALA A 35 19.93 -29.78 5.31
CA ALA A 35 20.15 -28.40 5.72
C ALA A 35 20.82 -27.57 4.61
N LEU A 36 21.79 -28.14 3.90
CA LEU A 36 22.44 -27.48 2.76
C LEU A 36 21.47 -27.26 1.59
N VAL A 37 20.60 -28.22 1.29
CA VAL A 37 19.58 -28.09 0.22
C VAL A 37 18.58 -27.00 0.58
N VAL A 38 18.08 -26.98 1.83
CA VAL A 38 17.17 -25.96 2.31
C VAL A 38 17.83 -24.57 2.28
N ALA A 39 19.06 -24.45 2.75
CA ALA A 39 19.78 -23.19 2.72
C ALA A 39 20.03 -22.69 1.28
N GLY A 40 20.47 -23.56 0.39
CA GLY A 40 20.64 -23.25 -1.03
C GLY A 40 19.35 -22.84 -1.72
N GLY A 41 18.27 -23.58 -1.48
CA GLY A 41 16.93 -23.26 -1.99
C GLY A 41 16.42 -21.89 -1.48
N PHE A 42 16.64 -21.60 -0.20
CA PHE A 42 16.26 -20.30 0.39
C PHE A 42 17.06 -19.15 -0.22
N VAL A 43 18.37 -19.31 -0.43
CA VAL A 43 19.20 -18.29 -1.08
C VAL A 43 18.76 -18.05 -2.53
N ALA A 44 18.53 -19.10 -3.30
CA ALA A 44 18.09 -18.98 -4.68
C ALA A 44 16.71 -18.30 -4.79
N TRP A 45 15.77 -18.67 -3.92
CA TRP A 45 14.46 -18.03 -3.85
C TRP A 45 14.54 -16.54 -3.49
N ARG A 46 15.38 -16.21 -2.50
CA ARG A 46 15.63 -14.82 -2.09
C ARG A 46 16.24 -13.99 -3.22
N ASP A 47 17.20 -14.58 -3.94
CA ASP A 47 17.88 -13.89 -5.04
C ASP A 47 16.94 -13.63 -6.22
N HIS A 48 16.07 -14.59 -6.53
CA HIS A 48 15.01 -14.43 -7.51
C HIS A 48 14.05 -13.28 -7.13
N GLN A 49 13.56 -13.25 -5.88
CA GLN A 49 12.71 -12.16 -5.40
C GLN A 49 13.39 -10.78 -5.46
N LEU A 50 14.70 -10.73 -5.12
CA LEU A 50 15.45 -9.48 -5.20
C LEU A 50 15.62 -9.01 -6.64
N SER A 51 15.83 -9.93 -7.58
CA SER A 51 15.96 -9.60 -9.00
C SER A 51 14.66 -9.06 -9.58
N GLU A 52 13.53 -9.64 -9.24
CA GLU A 52 12.21 -9.16 -9.66
C GLU A 52 11.91 -7.76 -9.10
N ARG A 53 12.18 -7.54 -7.81
CA ARG A 53 11.99 -6.21 -7.19
C ARG A 53 12.87 -5.15 -7.86
N ARG A 54 14.12 -5.48 -8.21
CA ARG A 54 15.03 -4.57 -8.94
C ARG A 54 14.50 -4.28 -10.34
N ALA A 55 14.02 -5.29 -11.06
CA ALA A 55 13.43 -5.11 -12.37
C ALA A 55 12.18 -4.21 -12.34
N GLN A 56 11.28 -4.44 -11.38
CA GLN A 56 10.11 -3.57 -11.18
C GLN A 56 10.51 -2.14 -10.82
N SER A 57 11.48 -1.95 -9.92
CA SER A 57 12.00 -0.63 -9.56
C SER A 57 12.57 0.12 -10.77
N THR A 58 13.34 -0.55 -11.62
CA THR A 58 13.92 0.05 -12.83
C THR A 58 12.81 0.44 -13.83
N ARG A 59 11.81 -0.40 -14.02
CA ARG A 59 10.66 -0.10 -14.90
C ARG A 59 9.84 1.07 -14.36
N TYR A 60 9.58 1.09 -13.05
CA TYR A 60 8.87 2.18 -12.39
C TYR A 60 9.63 3.52 -12.54
N ALA A 61 10.94 3.54 -12.29
CA ALA A 61 11.77 4.72 -12.50
C ALA A 61 11.79 5.17 -13.97
N GLY A 62 11.83 4.24 -14.91
CA GLY A 62 11.70 4.53 -16.34
C GLY A 62 10.36 5.17 -16.70
N ALA A 63 9.27 4.71 -16.11
CA ALA A 63 7.94 5.30 -16.32
C ALA A 63 7.85 6.72 -15.77
N LEU A 64 8.47 7.00 -14.61
CA LEU A 64 8.55 8.36 -14.07
C LEU A 64 9.33 9.31 -15.00
N ILE A 65 10.39 8.81 -15.66
CA ILE A 65 11.15 9.61 -16.64
C ILE A 65 10.27 9.92 -17.85
N LEU A 66 9.54 8.92 -18.40
CA LEU A 66 8.60 9.13 -19.49
C LEU A 66 7.55 10.19 -19.14
N ALA A 67 6.99 10.14 -17.94
CA ALA A 67 6.02 11.14 -17.49
C ALA A 67 6.62 12.56 -17.42
N ARG A 68 7.87 12.68 -16.95
CA ARG A 68 8.58 13.97 -16.90
C ARG A 68 8.94 14.53 -18.28
N GLU A 69 9.19 13.67 -19.24
CA GLU A 69 9.46 14.02 -20.65
C GLU A 69 8.18 14.40 -21.42
N GLY A 70 7.00 14.37 -20.79
CA GLY A 70 5.72 14.62 -21.44
C GLY A 70 5.15 13.44 -22.24
N LYS A 71 5.77 12.26 -22.15
CA LYS A 71 5.31 11.00 -22.76
C LYS A 71 4.30 10.30 -21.85
N GLU A 72 3.25 11.03 -21.44
CA GLU A 72 2.32 10.56 -20.40
C GLU A 72 1.58 9.28 -20.79
N ALA A 73 1.16 9.16 -22.06
CA ALA A 73 0.46 7.96 -22.54
C ALA A 73 1.33 6.69 -22.47
N ASP A 74 2.63 6.79 -22.69
CA ASP A 74 3.53 5.65 -22.57
C ASP A 74 3.84 5.33 -21.11
N ALA A 75 3.99 6.36 -20.26
CA ALA A 75 4.12 6.18 -18.82
C ALA A 75 2.91 5.47 -18.22
N VAL A 76 1.69 5.85 -18.58
CA VAL A 76 0.44 5.21 -18.15
C VAL A 76 0.44 3.72 -18.49
N LYS A 77 0.84 3.33 -19.71
CA LYS A 77 0.92 1.90 -20.10
C LYS A 77 1.89 1.11 -19.23
N VAL A 78 3.07 1.69 -18.93
CA VAL A 78 4.08 1.04 -18.09
C VAL A 78 3.59 0.91 -16.65
N PHE A 79 3.00 1.97 -16.08
CA PHE A 79 2.44 1.93 -14.74
C PHE A 79 1.28 0.93 -14.63
N ALA A 80 0.36 0.91 -15.59
CA ALA A 80 -0.73 -0.07 -15.64
C ALA A 80 -0.20 -1.52 -15.66
N ALA A 81 0.85 -1.79 -16.44
CA ALA A 81 1.48 -3.10 -16.49
C ALA A 81 2.09 -3.50 -15.12
N ILE A 82 2.83 -2.59 -14.46
CA ILE A 82 3.41 -2.83 -13.13
C ILE A 82 2.30 -3.06 -12.09
N ALA A 83 1.23 -2.27 -12.13
CA ALA A 83 0.09 -2.41 -11.23
C ALA A 83 -0.59 -3.78 -11.37
N HIS A 84 -0.75 -4.26 -12.60
CA HIS A 84 -1.37 -5.55 -12.89
C HIS A 84 -0.48 -6.75 -12.50
N GLU A 85 0.84 -6.64 -12.62
CA GLU A 85 1.78 -7.69 -12.25
C GLU A 85 1.83 -7.93 -10.73
N GLY A 86 1.39 -6.97 -9.94
CA GLY A 86 1.46 -7.06 -8.48
C GLY A 86 2.84 -6.73 -7.92
N GLY A 87 3.09 -7.14 -6.65
CA GLY A 87 4.38 -6.91 -6.00
C GLY A 87 4.51 -5.55 -5.32
N GLY A 88 5.74 -5.19 -4.91
CA GLY A 88 5.98 -4.04 -4.04
C GLY A 88 5.72 -2.67 -4.69
N TYR A 89 5.75 -2.56 -6.00
CA TYR A 89 5.50 -1.33 -6.73
C TYR A 89 4.07 -1.22 -7.29
N ALA A 90 3.24 -2.26 -7.17
CA ALA A 90 1.91 -2.30 -7.77
C ALA A 90 1.02 -1.13 -7.33
N ILE A 91 0.92 -0.89 -6.03
CA ILE A 91 0.08 0.20 -5.49
C ILE A 91 0.57 1.58 -5.92
N LEU A 92 1.88 1.81 -5.91
CA LEU A 92 2.46 3.07 -6.35
C LEU A 92 2.19 3.29 -7.84
N ALA A 93 2.40 2.27 -8.66
CA ALA A 93 2.16 2.32 -10.10
C ALA A 93 0.67 2.55 -10.41
N ALA A 94 -0.24 1.93 -9.66
CA ALA A 94 -1.68 2.14 -9.83
C ALA A 94 -2.09 3.60 -9.53
N PHE A 95 -1.53 4.20 -8.49
CA PHE A 95 -1.78 5.61 -8.19
C PHE A 95 -1.17 6.55 -9.23
N GLU A 96 0.05 6.27 -9.72
CA GLU A 96 0.69 7.07 -10.79
C GLU A 96 -0.11 6.98 -12.10
N GLU A 97 -0.57 5.78 -12.49
CA GLU A 97 -1.48 5.59 -13.63
C GLU A 97 -2.69 6.50 -13.50
N ALA A 98 -3.41 6.40 -12.38
CA ALA A 98 -4.63 7.17 -12.15
C ALA A 98 -4.38 8.69 -12.13
N ALA A 99 -3.28 9.12 -11.51
CA ALA A 99 -2.90 10.53 -11.44
C ALA A 99 -2.53 11.11 -12.82
N LEU A 100 -1.82 10.36 -13.65
CA LEU A 100 -1.48 10.79 -15.01
C LEU A 100 -2.74 10.86 -15.90
N LEU A 101 -3.65 9.91 -15.79
CA LEU A 101 -4.94 9.95 -16.49
C LEU A 101 -5.75 11.19 -16.07
N ALA A 102 -5.79 11.49 -14.76
CA ALA A 102 -6.45 12.69 -14.28
C ALA A 102 -5.80 13.98 -14.82
N LYS A 103 -4.47 14.02 -14.85
CA LYS A 103 -3.70 15.17 -15.37
C LYS A 103 -3.88 15.37 -16.86
N SER A 104 -3.97 14.31 -17.65
CA SER A 104 -4.21 14.38 -19.10
C SER A 104 -5.65 14.80 -19.45
N GLY A 105 -6.53 14.90 -18.46
CA GLY A 105 -7.94 15.24 -18.65
C GLY A 105 -8.84 14.04 -18.94
N ASP A 106 -8.32 12.83 -19.01
CA ASP A 106 -9.10 11.60 -19.15
C ASP A 106 -9.71 11.22 -17.79
N ARG A 107 -10.71 12.01 -17.40
CA ARG A 107 -11.36 11.89 -16.08
C ARG A 107 -12.03 10.55 -15.89
N GLU A 108 -12.66 10.01 -16.92
CA GLU A 108 -13.36 8.74 -16.85
C GLU A 108 -12.38 7.58 -16.58
N ALA A 109 -11.29 7.53 -17.33
CA ALA A 109 -10.24 6.53 -17.11
C ALA A 109 -9.56 6.70 -15.73
N ALA A 110 -9.33 7.94 -15.28
CA ALA A 110 -8.76 8.21 -13.96
C ALA A 110 -9.69 7.68 -12.84
N VAL A 111 -10.99 7.94 -12.95
CA VAL A 111 -12.00 7.42 -12.01
C VAL A 111 -11.99 5.90 -12.00
N ALA A 112 -11.99 5.26 -13.17
CA ALA A 112 -11.94 3.80 -13.26
C ALA A 112 -10.66 3.22 -12.63
N ALA A 113 -9.52 3.89 -12.80
CA ALA A 113 -8.26 3.50 -12.20
C ALA A 113 -8.29 3.62 -10.67
N TYR A 114 -8.76 4.74 -10.11
CA TYR A 114 -8.94 4.87 -8.66
C TYR A 114 -9.95 3.88 -8.09
N ASP A 115 -11.03 3.60 -8.81
CA ASP A 115 -12.04 2.63 -8.38
C ASP A 115 -11.48 1.19 -8.34
N ARG A 116 -10.58 0.82 -9.26
CA ARG A 116 -9.84 -0.45 -9.18
C ARG A 116 -8.99 -0.54 -7.92
N ILE A 117 -8.26 0.52 -7.57
CA ILE A 117 -7.46 0.57 -6.34
C ILE A 117 -8.36 0.42 -5.11
N ALA A 118 -9.49 1.13 -5.07
CA ALA A 118 -10.42 1.09 -3.96
C ALA A 118 -11.04 -0.31 -3.73
N ALA A 119 -11.22 -1.08 -4.81
CA ALA A 119 -11.79 -2.42 -4.77
C ALA A 119 -10.76 -3.53 -4.48
N ALA A 120 -9.46 -3.25 -4.62
CA ALA A 120 -8.38 -4.24 -4.50
C ALA A 120 -8.11 -4.58 -3.04
N SER A 121 -8.55 -5.78 -2.59
CA SER A 121 -8.46 -6.23 -1.19
C SER A 121 -7.04 -6.49 -0.70
N GLU A 122 -6.08 -6.67 -1.59
CA GLU A 122 -4.66 -6.85 -1.32
C GLU A 122 -3.96 -5.58 -0.85
N PHE A 123 -4.57 -4.41 -1.08
CA PHE A 123 -4.03 -3.14 -0.65
C PHE A 123 -4.54 -2.75 0.74
N ASP A 124 -3.72 -1.98 1.45
CA ASP A 124 -4.06 -1.44 2.75
C ASP A 124 -5.37 -0.63 2.72
N SER A 125 -6.16 -0.72 3.80
CA SER A 125 -7.46 -0.06 3.92
C SER A 125 -7.37 1.47 3.77
N ASP A 126 -6.28 2.06 4.26
CA ASP A 126 -6.09 3.51 4.20
C ASP A 126 -5.79 3.97 2.77
N LEU A 127 -4.99 3.19 2.03
CA LEU A 127 -4.72 3.46 0.62
C LEU A 127 -5.99 3.27 -0.24
N ARG A 128 -6.80 2.26 0.05
CA ARG A 128 -8.11 2.11 -0.60
C ARG A 128 -9.04 3.28 -0.31
N GLY A 129 -9.04 3.76 0.94
CA GLY A 129 -9.78 4.96 1.34
C GLY A 129 -9.32 6.21 0.59
N LEU A 130 -8.02 6.39 0.42
CA LEU A 130 -7.46 7.45 -0.42
C LEU A 130 -7.95 7.37 -1.87
N ALA A 131 -7.96 6.17 -2.44
CA ALA A 131 -8.43 5.98 -3.81
C ALA A 131 -9.92 6.32 -3.96
N VAL A 132 -10.77 5.97 -2.98
CA VAL A 132 -12.17 6.41 -2.95
C VAL A 132 -12.26 7.94 -2.96
N LEU A 133 -11.48 8.60 -2.10
CA LEU A 133 -11.48 10.05 -1.99
C LEU A 133 -11.08 10.72 -3.33
N LEU A 134 -10.00 10.24 -3.95
CA LEU A 134 -9.52 10.76 -5.23
C LEU A 134 -10.50 10.49 -6.37
N SER A 135 -11.11 9.31 -6.42
CA SER A 135 -12.17 8.99 -7.39
C SER A 135 -13.36 9.95 -7.25
N VAL A 136 -13.80 10.21 -6.02
CA VAL A 136 -14.88 11.16 -5.74
C VAL A 136 -14.50 12.57 -6.20
N MET A 137 -13.29 13.03 -5.92
CA MET A 137 -12.81 14.36 -6.35
C MET A 137 -12.85 14.51 -7.87
N GLN A 138 -12.47 13.48 -8.63
CA GLN A 138 -12.56 13.48 -10.09
C GLN A 138 -14.00 13.55 -10.61
N ARG A 139 -14.94 12.87 -9.94
CA ARG A 139 -16.36 12.84 -10.33
C ARG A 139 -17.15 14.08 -9.91
N MET A 140 -16.72 14.77 -8.85
CA MET A 140 -17.51 15.79 -8.16
C MET A 140 -18.16 16.85 -9.04
N PRO A 141 -17.56 17.34 -10.16
CA PRO A 141 -18.21 18.29 -11.03
C PRO A 141 -19.53 17.78 -11.66
N GLU A 142 -19.60 16.48 -11.96
CA GLU A 142 -20.67 15.88 -12.76
C GLU A 142 -21.53 14.89 -11.95
N ALA A 143 -21.00 14.35 -10.85
CA ALA A 143 -21.66 13.32 -10.05
C ALA A 143 -22.92 13.84 -9.36
N ASP A 144 -23.90 12.93 -9.22
CA ASP A 144 -25.01 13.11 -8.29
C ASP A 144 -24.48 13.30 -6.87
N ALA A 145 -25.03 14.30 -6.18
CA ALA A 145 -24.55 14.69 -4.88
C ALA A 145 -24.87 13.65 -3.80
N GLN A 146 -26.02 12.96 -3.90
CA GLN A 146 -26.37 11.92 -2.93
C GLN A 146 -25.44 10.71 -3.09
N THR A 147 -25.18 10.27 -4.31
CA THR A 147 -24.22 9.20 -4.60
C THR A 147 -22.84 9.54 -4.07
N THR A 148 -22.42 10.82 -4.16
CA THR A 148 -21.15 11.30 -3.59
C THR A 148 -21.12 11.16 -2.08
N ILE A 149 -22.17 11.56 -1.37
CA ILE A 149 -22.32 11.44 0.08
C ILE A 149 -22.25 9.98 0.51
N ASP A 150 -23.02 9.11 -0.13
CA ASP A 150 -23.09 7.69 0.20
C ASP A 150 -21.73 7.00 0.03
N ARG A 151 -20.98 7.38 -1.00
CA ARG A 151 -19.65 6.83 -1.27
C ARG A 151 -18.60 7.29 -0.26
N LEU A 152 -18.73 8.51 0.27
CA LEU A 152 -17.85 9.06 1.29
C LEU A 152 -18.21 8.61 2.72
N ALA A 153 -19.41 8.13 2.96
CA ALA A 153 -19.91 7.80 4.29
C ALA A 153 -18.98 6.87 5.09
N PRO A 154 -18.38 5.78 4.52
CA PRO A 154 -17.43 4.94 5.25
C PRO A 154 -16.17 5.68 5.73
N LEU A 155 -15.73 6.71 5.01
CA LEU A 155 -14.54 7.48 5.32
C LEU A 155 -14.78 8.54 6.41
N THR A 156 -16.04 8.86 6.72
CA THR A 156 -16.39 9.84 7.78
C THR A 156 -16.36 9.24 9.19
N ALA A 157 -16.15 7.93 9.32
CA ALA A 157 -16.08 7.24 10.61
C ALA A 157 -14.94 7.77 11.49
N SER A 158 -15.15 7.70 12.81
CA SER A 158 -14.11 8.07 13.79
C SER A 158 -12.88 7.19 13.62
N GLY A 159 -11.68 7.81 13.68
CA GLY A 159 -10.40 7.12 13.52
C GLY A 159 -9.96 6.90 12.06
N ASN A 160 -10.80 7.21 11.08
CA ASN A 160 -10.38 7.14 9.68
C ASN A 160 -9.43 8.31 9.36
N PRO A 161 -8.23 8.09 8.77
CA PRO A 161 -7.28 9.15 8.46
C PRO A 161 -7.82 10.15 7.42
N TRP A 162 -8.74 9.74 6.57
CA TRP A 162 -9.35 10.57 5.52
C TRP A 162 -10.62 11.29 5.97
N ARG A 163 -11.05 11.09 7.24
CA ARG A 163 -12.27 11.67 7.78
C ARG A 163 -12.41 13.18 7.55
N PRO A 164 -11.40 14.03 7.83
CA PRO A 164 -11.55 15.46 7.59
C PRO A 164 -11.83 15.80 6.12
N SER A 165 -11.11 15.19 5.19
CA SER A 165 -11.33 15.42 3.75
C SER A 165 -12.67 14.85 3.26
N ALA A 166 -13.09 13.70 3.78
CA ALA A 166 -14.38 13.12 3.44
C ALA A 166 -15.55 13.99 3.94
N ILE A 167 -15.43 14.58 5.13
CA ILE A 167 -16.43 15.53 5.66
C ILE A 167 -16.47 16.82 4.81
N GLU A 168 -15.32 17.36 4.40
CA GLU A 168 -15.27 18.55 3.52
C GLU A 168 -16.00 18.27 2.20
N LEU A 169 -15.69 17.15 1.53
CA LEU A 169 -16.35 16.80 0.27
C LEU A 169 -17.85 16.50 0.46
N THR A 170 -18.24 15.91 1.59
CA THR A 170 -19.64 15.69 1.95
C THR A 170 -20.37 17.04 2.13
N ALA A 171 -19.74 18.01 2.78
CA ALA A 171 -20.30 19.35 2.94
C ALA A 171 -20.50 20.04 1.57
N LEU A 172 -19.52 19.93 0.67
CA LEU A 172 -19.64 20.45 -0.69
C LEU A 172 -20.77 19.75 -1.50
N ALA A 173 -20.92 18.43 -1.32
CA ALA A 173 -22.01 17.69 -1.95
C ALA A 173 -23.39 18.12 -1.41
N ARG A 174 -23.52 18.40 -0.10
CA ARG A 174 -24.73 18.94 0.51
C ARG A 174 -25.10 20.33 -0.05
N LEU A 175 -24.12 21.17 -0.34
CA LEU A 175 -24.39 22.45 -1.01
C LEU A 175 -24.99 22.28 -2.41
N LYS A 176 -24.56 21.26 -3.16
CA LYS A 176 -25.21 20.92 -4.44
C LYS A 176 -26.69 20.50 -4.27
N LEU A 177 -27.03 19.88 -3.16
CA LEU A 177 -28.41 19.53 -2.78
C LEU A 177 -29.20 20.71 -2.19
N GLN A 178 -28.63 21.92 -2.16
CA GLN A 178 -29.19 23.11 -1.50
C GLN A 178 -29.37 22.94 0.01
N ASP A 179 -28.76 21.91 0.65
CA ASP A 179 -28.76 21.71 2.09
C ASP A 179 -27.67 22.58 2.74
N LYS A 180 -27.92 23.90 2.77
CA LYS A 180 -27.02 24.88 3.39
C LYS A 180 -26.82 24.61 4.90
N SER A 181 -27.88 24.20 5.60
CA SER A 181 -27.83 23.94 7.04
C SER A 181 -26.92 22.74 7.37
N GLY A 182 -27.07 21.65 6.64
CA GLY A 182 -26.24 20.47 6.80
C GLY A 182 -24.77 20.72 6.42
N ALA A 183 -24.53 21.46 5.35
CA ALA A 183 -23.18 21.85 4.94
C ALA A 183 -22.50 22.75 6.00
N LEU A 184 -23.22 23.78 6.50
CA LEU A 184 -22.74 24.66 7.58
C LEU A 184 -22.35 23.90 8.83
N ALA A 185 -23.17 22.94 9.27
CA ALA A 185 -22.88 22.10 10.42
C ALA A 185 -21.59 21.30 10.23
N LEU A 186 -21.36 20.72 9.05
CA LEU A 186 -20.14 19.98 8.74
C LEU A 186 -18.90 20.88 8.69
N PHE A 187 -19.00 22.04 8.05
CA PHE A 187 -17.87 22.98 8.03
C PHE A 187 -17.51 23.51 9.42
N LYS A 188 -18.51 23.81 10.28
CA LYS A 188 -18.27 24.16 11.68
C LYS A 188 -17.57 23.02 12.43
N SER A 189 -18.03 21.79 12.27
CA SER A 189 -17.39 20.65 12.90
C SER A 189 -15.92 20.47 12.52
N LEU A 190 -15.55 20.75 11.27
CA LEU A 190 -14.17 20.73 10.80
C LEU A 190 -13.34 21.90 11.35
N ALA A 191 -13.93 23.09 11.44
CA ALA A 191 -13.26 24.29 11.96
C ALA A 191 -12.95 24.17 13.46
N ASP A 192 -13.85 23.52 14.21
CA ASP A 192 -13.75 23.39 15.67
C ASP A 192 -12.92 22.17 16.10
N ASP A 193 -12.66 21.19 15.22
CA ASP A 193 -11.91 19.97 15.54
C ASP A 193 -10.40 20.22 15.47
N PRO A 194 -9.67 20.15 16.60
CA PRO A 194 -8.22 20.32 16.64
C PRO A 194 -7.45 19.24 15.87
N ALA A 195 -8.06 18.06 15.63
CA ALA A 195 -7.47 16.99 14.85
C ALA A 195 -7.53 17.27 13.33
N THR A 196 -8.35 18.22 12.88
CA THR A 196 -8.39 18.64 11.48
C THR A 196 -7.09 19.37 11.09
N PRO A 197 -6.45 19.02 9.96
CA PRO A 197 -5.27 19.73 9.47
C PRO A 197 -5.51 21.24 9.34
N GLN A 198 -4.53 22.06 9.73
CA GLN A 198 -4.69 23.52 9.85
C GLN A 198 -5.21 24.18 8.56
N SER A 199 -4.72 23.78 7.40
CA SER A 199 -5.16 24.33 6.10
C SER A 199 -6.63 24.03 5.82
N LEU A 200 -7.08 22.82 6.15
CA LEU A 200 -8.48 22.41 5.95
C LEU A 200 -9.39 23.10 6.97
N ARG A 201 -8.94 23.22 8.22
CA ARG A 201 -9.66 23.92 9.28
C ARG A 201 -9.88 25.41 8.94
N ALA A 202 -8.87 26.09 8.38
CA ALA A 202 -9.01 27.47 7.92
C ALA A 202 -10.05 27.60 6.80
N ARG A 203 -9.97 26.75 5.75
CA ARG A 203 -10.98 26.74 4.69
C ARG A 203 -12.39 26.45 5.21
N ALA A 204 -12.51 25.51 6.13
CA ALA A 204 -13.80 25.17 6.72
C ALA A 204 -14.40 26.36 7.49
N ALA A 205 -13.58 27.11 8.25
CA ALA A 205 -14.02 28.31 8.94
C ALA A 205 -14.50 29.41 7.97
N GLU A 206 -13.78 29.63 6.88
CA GLU A 206 -14.18 30.58 5.82
C GLU A 206 -15.53 30.18 5.19
N MET A 207 -15.67 28.89 4.84
CA MET A 207 -16.93 28.37 4.29
C MET A 207 -18.09 28.48 5.28
N ALA A 208 -17.85 28.18 6.54
CA ALA A 208 -18.86 28.31 7.59
C ALA A 208 -19.31 29.78 7.75
N THR A 209 -18.39 30.74 7.68
CA THR A 209 -18.71 32.17 7.76
C THR A 209 -19.53 32.62 6.55
N ALA A 210 -19.13 32.21 5.33
CA ALA A 210 -19.82 32.56 4.10
C ALA A 210 -21.25 31.96 4.03
N LEU A 211 -21.49 30.80 4.66
CA LEU A 211 -22.81 30.16 4.68
C LEU A 211 -23.72 30.71 5.79
N ALA A 212 -23.15 31.36 6.83
CA ALA A 212 -23.91 31.96 7.93
C ALA A 212 -24.44 33.36 7.60
N SER A 213 -23.88 33.99 6.56
CA SER A 213 -24.31 35.29 6.02
C SER A 213 -25.50 35.13 5.06
#